data_bb47442e79626b66f3005b0cadc10121
#
_entry.id   bb47442e79626b66f3005b0cadc10121
#
_cell.length_a   1.000
_cell.length_b   1.000
_cell.length_c   1.000
_cell.angle_alpha   90.00
_cell.angle_beta   90.00
_cell.angle_gamma   90.00
#
_symmetry.space_group_name_H-M   'P 1'
#
loop_
_entity.id
_entity.type
_entity.pdbx_description
1 polymer ?
#
loop_
_entity_poly.entity_id
_entity_poly.type
_entity_poly.pdbx_seq_one_letter_code
_entity_poly.pdbx_strand_id
1 'polypeptide(L)'
;PDLSMYFNREAILVDGGVPVRFAVLTERLAAQFGILRPSQQNQGMEDARAKMWKLALAKERNPSLTAALVFGTPNDDDITLSDKQRDRLNSNVGELQQEAAHRSVEFSKVHTVGAAAARVVELA
;
A
#
# COMPACT_ATOMS: atom_id res chain seq x y z
N PRO A 1 -0.72 13.18 -15.58
CA PRO A 1 0.41 13.93 -15.03
C PRO A 1 1.63 13.04 -14.82
N ASP A 2 2.81 13.60 -15.02
CA ASP A 2 4.06 12.91 -14.79
C ASP A 2 4.43 13.06 -13.31
N LEU A 3 4.44 11.95 -12.58
CA LEU A 3 4.77 11.91 -11.16
C LEU A 3 6.18 11.35 -10.90
N SER A 4 7.00 11.14 -11.94
CA SER A 4 8.29 10.46 -11.78
C SER A 4 9.23 11.15 -10.79
N MET A 5 9.18 12.47 -10.68
CA MET A 5 9.99 13.24 -9.74
C MET A 5 9.61 13.00 -8.27
N TYR A 6 8.46 12.37 -8.00
CA TYR A 6 7.98 12.08 -6.65
C TYR A 6 8.21 10.63 -6.24
N PHE A 7 8.79 9.81 -7.10
CA PHE A 7 9.02 8.38 -6.80
C PHE A 7 10.25 8.19 -5.92
N ASN A 8 10.20 7.19 -5.05
CA ASN A 8 11.30 6.79 -4.16
C ASN A 8 11.84 7.95 -3.32
N ARG A 9 10.97 8.78 -2.80
CA ARG A 9 11.36 9.93 -1.97
C ARG A 9 11.39 9.57 -0.49
N GLU A 10 12.23 10.28 0.25
CA GLU A 10 12.37 10.14 1.69
C GLU A 10 11.81 11.36 2.41
N ALA A 11 11.29 11.13 3.61
CA ALA A 11 10.85 12.19 4.51
C ALA A 11 11.25 11.86 5.95
N ILE A 12 11.58 12.88 6.72
CA ILE A 12 11.81 12.74 8.16
C ILE A 12 10.49 13.03 8.86
N LEU A 13 9.89 12.00 9.45
CA LEU A 13 8.57 12.07 10.07
C LEU A 13 8.63 12.37 11.56
N VAL A 14 9.78 12.07 12.18
CA VAL A 14 10.04 12.34 13.60
C VAL A 14 11.32 13.15 13.70
N ASP A 15 11.30 14.23 14.44
CA ASP A 15 12.47 15.11 14.60
C ASP A 15 13.67 14.30 15.11
N GLY A 16 14.80 14.40 14.39
CA GLY A 16 16.02 13.64 14.69
C GLY A 16 15.91 12.17 14.33
N GLY A 17 14.83 11.74 13.68
CA GLY A 17 14.63 10.35 13.27
C GLY A 17 15.31 9.99 11.97
N VAL A 18 15.21 8.71 11.63
CA VAL A 18 15.73 8.17 10.37
C VAL A 18 14.77 8.54 9.23
N PRO A 19 15.28 8.94 8.05
CA PRO A 19 14.41 9.17 6.90
C PRO A 19 13.60 7.93 6.53
N VAL A 20 12.32 8.14 6.23
CA VAL A 20 11.39 7.08 5.79
C VAL A 20 11.18 7.21 4.30
N ARG A 21 11.35 6.10 3.58
CA ARG A 21 11.19 6.07 2.13
C ARG A 21 9.76 5.72 1.75
N PHE A 22 9.23 6.47 0.77
CA PHE A 22 7.92 6.23 0.17
C PHE A 22 8.07 5.95 -1.32
N ALA A 23 7.25 5.06 -1.84
CA ALA A 23 7.21 4.76 -3.28
C ALA A 23 6.81 6.00 -4.08
N VAL A 24 5.83 6.75 -3.58
CA VAL A 24 5.42 8.05 -4.14
C VAL A 24 5.21 9.02 -2.97
N LEU A 25 5.78 10.21 -3.08
CA LEU A 25 5.60 11.25 -2.08
C LEU A 25 5.44 12.61 -2.76
N THR A 26 4.26 13.20 -2.60
CA THR A 26 3.95 14.57 -3.05
C THR A 26 3.50 15.39 -1.84
N GLU A 27 3.12 16.65 -2.06
CA GLU A 27 2.56 17.49 -1.00
C GLU A 27 1.22 16.96 -0.48
N ARG A 28 0.49 16.18 -1.30
CA ARG A 28 -0.87 15.71 -1.01
C ARG A 28 -0.99 14.21 -0.82
N LEU A 29 0.01 13.44 -1.27
CA LEU A 29 -0.05 11.99 -1.31
C LEU A 29 1.24 11.37 -0.81
N ALA A 30 1.12 10.42 0.11
CA ALA A 30 2.16 9.44 0.40
C ALA A 30 1.60 8.06 0.04
N ALA A 31 2.28 7.34 -0.84
CA ALA A 31 1.82 6.03 -1.27
C ALA A 31 2.93 4.99 -1.18
N GLN A 32 2.53 3.78 -0.83
CA GLN A 32 3.37 2.59 -0.85
C GLN A 32 2.71 1.53 -1.72
N PHE A 33 3.53 0.70 -2.35
CA PHE A 33 3.07 -0.47 -3.09
C PHE A 33 3.39 -1.72 -2.30
N GLY A 34 2.47 -2.65 -2.29
CA GLY A 34 2.67 -3.98 -1.73
C GLY A 34 2.16 -5.03 -2.70
N ILE A 35 2.54 -6.27 -2.47
CA ILE A 35 2.08 -7.40 -3.26
C ILE A 35 1.84 -8.60 -2.34
N LEU A 36 0.77 -9.33 -2.58
CA LEU A 36 0.46 -10.56 -1.87
C LEU A 36 0.54 -11.73 -2.85
N ARG A 37 1.63 -12.48 -2.75
CA ARG A 37 1.84 -13.68 -3.57
C ARG A 37 1.18 -14.88 -2.90
N PRO A 38 0.51 -15.76 -3.64
CA PRO A 38 -0.21 -16.90 -3.07
C PRO A 38 0.67 -17.82 -2.22
N SER A 39 1.95 -17.99 -2.59
CA SER A 39 2.87 -18.89 -1.92
C SER A 39 3.69 -18.25 -0.79
N GLN A 40 3.58 -16.92 -0.60
CA GLN A 40 4.39 -16.16 0.36
C GLN A 40 3.54 -15.15 1.12
N GLN A 41 2.35 -15.57 1.54
CA GLN A 41 1.39 -14.63 2.11
C GLN A 41 1.82 -14.05 3.45
N ASN A 42 2.47 -14.84 4.31
CA ASN A 42 2.93 -14.32 5.60
C ASN A 42 3.94 -13.18 5.42
N GLN A 43 4.89 -13.36 4.52
CA GLN A 43 5.89 -12.32 4.23
C GLN A 43 5.25 -11.08 3.62
N GLY A 44 4.30 -11.26 2.71
CA GLY A 44 3.55 -10.16 2.10
C GLY A 44 2.75 -9.37 3.11
N MET A 45 2.15 -10.04 4.10
CA MET A 45 1.41 -9.40 5.18
C MET A 45 2.31 -8.59 6.10
N GLU A 46 3.48 -9.14 6.48
CA GLU A 46 4.46 -8.42 7.29
C GLU A 46 4.95 -7.16 6.58
N ASP A 47 5.28 -7.27 5.30
CA ASP A 47 5.72 -6.15 4.48
C ASP A 47 4.63 -5.08 4.36
N ALA A 48 3.40 -5.50 4.10
CA ALA A 48 2.26 -4.58 4.00
C ALA A 48 2.02 -3.84 5.31
N ARG A 49 2.11 -4.51 6.45
CA ARG A 49 1.93 -3.89 7.76
C ARG A 49 3.04 -2.89 8.07
N ALA A 50 4.27 -3.20 7.72
CA ALA A 50 5.38 -2.27 7.87
C ALA A 50 5.19 -1.01 7.03
N LYS A 51 4.74 -1.14 5.79
CA LYS A 51 4.41 -0.02 4.91
C LYS A 51 3.23 0.78 5.42
N MET A 52 2.21 0.10 5.92
CA MET A 52 1.03 0.75 6.50
C MET A 52 1.39 1.58 7.73
N TRP A 53 2.29 1.07 8.58
CA TRP A 53 2.79 1.82 9.74
C TRP A 53 3.46 3.13 9.32
N LYS A 54 4.29 3.09 8.29
CA LYS A 54 4.93 4.29 7.74
C LYS A 54 3.91 5.29 7.20
N LEU A 55 2.91 4.79 6.49
CA LEU A 55 1.82 5.62 5.95
C LEU A 55 1.00 6.27 7.06
N ALA A 56 0.66 5.51 8.09
CA ALA A 56 -0.07 6.03 9.24
C ALA A 56 0.72 7.13 9.95
N LEU A 57 2.02 6.95 10.09
CA LEU A 57 2.91 7.95 10.70
C LEU A 57 2.94 9.24 9.86
N ALA A 58 3.03 9.12 8.53
CA ALA A 58 2.97 10.27 7.64
C ALA A 58 1.64 11.02 7.75
N LYS A 59 0.53 10.30 7.83
CA LYS A 59 -0.82 10.87 8.00
C LYS A 59 -0.95 11.59 9.33
N GLU A 60 -0.40 11.02 10.38
CA GLU A 60 -0.39 11.63 11.71
C GLU A 60 0.41 12.94 11.72
N ARG A 61 1.55 12.95 11.01
CA ARG A 61 2.40 14.13 10.89
C ARG A 61 1.76 15.23 10.06
N ASN A 62 1.03 14.86 9.01
CA ASN A 62 0.31 15.79 8.14
C ASN A 62 -1.11 15.26 7.88
N PRO A 63 -2.10 15.64 8.71
CA PRO A 63 -3.46 15.12 8.61
C PRO A 63 -4.18 15.43 7.29
N SER A 64 -3.75 16.45 6.56
CA SER A 64 -4.35 16.76 5.25
C SER A 64 -3.82 15.88 4.12
N LEU A 65 -2.76 15.11 4.37
CA LEU A 65 -2.16 14.19 3.40
C LEU A 65 -3.08 13.00 3.15
N THR A 66 -3.17 12.56 1.90
CA THR A 66 -3.72 11.24 1.59
C THR A 66 -2.60 10.21 1.74
N ALA A 67 -2.79 9.24 2.61
CA ALA A 67 -1.88 8.12 2.78
C ALA A 67 -2.53 6.88 2.17
N ALA A 68 -1.84 6.22 1.24
CA ALA A 68 -2.42 5.13 0.46
C ALA A 68 -1.50 3.93 0.33
N LEU A 69 -2.06 2.74 0.55
CA LEU A 69 -1.42 1.48 0.23
C LEU A 69 -2.10 0.90 -1.02
N VAL A 70 -1.35 0.85 -2.11
CA VAL A 70 -1.81 0.23 -3.37
C VAL A 70 -1.28 -1.19 -3.39
N PHE A 71 -2.19 -2.16 -3.32
CA PHE A 71 -1.86 -3.54 -2.97
C PHE A 71 -2.20 -4.49 -4.12
N GLY A 72 -1.18 -5.10 -4.70
CA GLY A 72 -1.31 -6.06 -5.79
C GLY A 72 -1.66 -7.45 -5.30
N THR A 73 -2.70 -8.04 -5.86
CA THR A 73 -3.12 -9.40 -5.59
C THR A 73 -3.39 -10.12 -6.91
N PRO A 74 -3.33 -11.48 -6.91
CA PRO A 74 -3.78 -12.22 -8.09
C PRO A 74 -5.24 -11.94 -8.42
N ASN A 75 -5.61 -12.12 -9.69
CA ASN A 75 -6.98 -12.00 -10.12
C ASN A 75 -7.85 -13.07 -9.44
N ASP A 76 -9.08 -12.74 -9.05
CA ASP A 76 -9.99 -13.65 -8.33
C ASP A 76 -10.31 -14.93 -9.11
N ASP A 77 -10.31 -14.85 -10.44
CA ASP A 77 -10.57 -15.98 -11.33
C ASP A 77 -9.30 -16.65 -11.87
N ASP A 78 -8.14 -16.40 -11.25
CA ASP A 78 -6.90 -17.09 -11.59
C ASP A 78 -7.04 -18.59 -11.27
N ILE A 79 -7.04 -19.41 -12.31
CA ILE A 79 -7.24 -20.86 -12.20
C ILE A 79 -6.04 -21.60 -11.58
N THR A 80 -4.89 -20.94 -11.47
CA THR A 80 -3.70 -21.52 -10.84
C THR A 80 -3.78 -21.51 -9.31
N LEU A 81 -4.73 -20.77 -8.74
CA LEU A 81 -4.93 -20.71 -7.29
C LEU A 81 -5.69 -21.94 -6.79
N SER A 82 -5.20 -22.54 -5.71
CA SER A 82 -6.00 -23.52 -4.98
C SER A 82 -7.11 -22.81 -4.19
N ASP A 83 -8.15 -23.53 -3.82
CA ASP A 83 -9.23 -22.98 -3.00
C ASP A 83 -8.69 -22.46 -1.66
N LYS A 84 -7.77 -23.19 -1.06
CA LYS A 84 -7.13 -22.80 0.20
C LYS A 84 -6.34 -21.49 0.06
N GLN A 85 -5.58 -21.35 -1.03
CA GLN A 85 -4.85 -20.11 -1.32
C GLN A 85 -5.80 -18.94 -1.51
N ARG A 86 -6.87 -19.14 -2.26
CA ARG A 86 -7.88 -18.11 -2.54
C ARG A 86 -8.56 -17.65 -1.25
N ASP A 87 -8.97 -18.58 -0.39
CA ASP A 87 -9.60 -18.26 0.89
C ASP A 87 -8.66 -17.47 1.78
N ARG A 88 -7.38 -17.86 1.81
CA ARG A 88 -6.37 -17.17 2.60
C ARG A 88 -6.07 -15.77 2.08
N LEU A 89 -6.00 -15.61 0.75
CA LEU A 89 -5.83 -14.29 0.12
C LEU A 89 -6.98 -13.36 0.51
N ASN A 90 -8.22 -13.84 0.41
CA ASN A 90 -9.40 -13.04 0.74
C ASN A 90 -9.40 -12.65 2.22
N SER A 91 -9.06 -13.57 3.10
CA SER A 91 -8.97 -13.30 4.54
C SER A 91 -7.89 -12.27 4.85
N ASN A 92 -6.71 -12.42 4.27
CA ASN A 92 -5.59 -11.50 4.48
C ASN A 92 -5.88 -10.09 3.94
N VAL A 93 -6.46 -9.99 2.76
CA VAL A 93 -6.87 -8.70 2.18
C VAL A 93 -7.92 -8.03 3.08
N GLY A 94 -8.89 -8.79 3.57
CA GLY A 94 -9.91 -8.29 4.51
C GLY A 94 -9.31 -7.71 5.77
N GLU A 95 -8.31 -8.38 6.35
CA GLU A 95 -7.59 -7.89 7.53
C GLU A 95 -6.86 -6.57 7.23
N LEU A 96 -6.16 -6.49 6.11
CA LEU A 96 -5.44 -5.27 5.75
C LEU A 96 -6.39 -4.11 5.49
N GLN A 97 -7.52 -4.36 4.85
CA GLN A 97 -8.53 -3.32 4.64
C GLN A 97 -9.05 -2.76 5.96
N GLN A 98 -9.32 -3.61 6.94
CA GLN A 98 -9.76 -3.18 8.27
C GLN A 98 -8.68 -2.39 8.99
N GLU A 99 -7.45 -2.87 8.97
CA GLU A 99 -6.32 -2.18 9.59
C GLU A 99 -6.08 -0.81 8.95
N ALA A 100 -6.15 -0.73 7.63
CA ALA A 100 -5.99 0.53 6.89
C ALA A 100 -7.08 1.54 7.27
N ALA A 101 -8.33 1.11 7.29
CA ALA A 101 -9.44 1.98 7.68
C ALA A 101 -9.26 2.52 9.10
N HIS A 102 -8.79 1.70 10.02
CA HIS A 102 -8.53 2.07 11.41
C HIS A 102 -7.42 3.12 11.54
N ARG A 103 -6.47 3.11 10.61
CA ARG A 103 -5.33 4.02 10.59
C ARG A 103 -5.50 5.20 9.64
N SER A 104 -6.69 5.37 9.05
CA SER A 104 -6.97 6.42 8.05
C SER A 104 -6.06 6.34 6.82
N VAL A 105 -5.71 5.13 6.42
CA VAL A 105 -4.95 4.84 5.22
C VAL A 105 -5.89 4.32 4.15
N GLU A 106 -5.85 4.94 2.95
CA GLU A 106 -6.57 4.44 1.79
C GLU A 106 -5.98 3.10 1.35
N PHE A 107 -6.83 2.11 1.14
CA PHE A 107 -6.41 0.80 0.67
C PHE A 107 -7.02 0.53 -0.71
N SER A 108 -6.17 0.26 -1.68
CA SER A 108 -6.61 -0.03 -3.05
C SER A 108 -6.07 -1.39 -3.48
N LYS A 109 -6.98 -2.34 -3.70
CA LYS A 109 -6.62 -3.65 -4.25
C LYS A 109 -6.58 -3.53 -5.77
N VAL A 110 -5.47 -3.96 -6.37
CA VAL A 110 -5.27 -3.93 -7.82
C VAL A 110 -4.72 -5.28 -8.30
N HIS A 111 -4.92 -5.59 -9.57
CA HIS A 111 -4.46 -6.85 -10.16
C HIS A 111 -3.36 -6.67 -11.21
N THR A 112 -3.07 -5.43 -11.61
CA THR A 112 -2.06 -5.15 -12.64
C THR A 112 -1.25 -3.92 -12.27
N VAL A 113 -0.05 -3.82 -12.86
CA VAL A 113 0.81 -2.64 -12.73
C VAL A 113 0.12 -1.40 -13.30
N GLY A 114 -0.59 -1.56 -14.42
CA GLY A 114 -1.33 -0.44 -15.03
C GLY A 114 -2.43 0.10 -14.12
N ALA A 115 -3.17 -0.79 -13.45
CA ALA A 115 -4.20 -0.39 -12.50
C ALA A 115 -3.60 0.33 -11.29
N ALA A 116 -2.43 -0.12 -10.81
CA ALA A 116 -1.72 0.53 -9.72
C ALA A 116 -1.30 1.95 -10.09
N ALA A 117 -0.72 2.12 -11.28
CA ALA A 117 -0.32 3.44 -11.77
C ALA A 117 -1.53 4.38 -11.93
N ALA A 118 -2.63 3.88 -12.50
CA ALA A 118 -3.86 4.66 -12.65
C ALA A 118 -4.41 5.11 -11.29
N ARG A 119 -4.37 4.24 -10.29
CA ARG A 119 -4.86 4.57 -8.95
C ARG A 119 -4.02 5.67 -8.30
N VAL A 120 -2.70 5.63 -8.44
CA VAL A 120 -1.82 6.68 -7.93
C VAL A 120 -2.14 8.03 -8.56
N VAL A 121 -2.36 8.07 -9.86
CA VAL A 121 -2.74 9.30 -10.57
C VAL A 121 -4.07 9.83 -10.04
N GLU A 122 -5.06 8.97 -9.81
CA GLU A 122 -6.35 9.40 -9.23
C GLU A 122 -6.19 10.00 -7.84
N LEU A 123 -5.32 9.44 -7.02
CA LEU A 123 -5.10 9.88 -5.64
C LEU A 123 -4.22 11.13 -5.54
N ALA A 124 -3.40 11.35 -6.53
CA ALA A 124 -2.54 12.53 -6.56
C ALA A 124 -3.34 13.77 -6.94
#